data_6ca4eff65df132d0a5eaad65ea218070
#
_entry.id   6ca4eff65df132d0a5eaad65ea218070
#
_cell.length_a   1.000
_cell.length_b   1.000
_cell.length_c   1.000
_cell.angle_alpha   90.00
_cell.angle_beta   90.00
_cell.angle_gamma   90.00
#
_symmetry.space_group_name_H-M   'P 1'
#
loop_
_entity.id
_entity.type
_entity.pdbx_description
1 polymer ?
#
loop_
_entity_poly.entity_id
_entity_poly.type
_entity_poly.pdbx_seq_one_letter_code
_entity_poly.pdbx_strand_id
1 'polypeptide(L)'
;MVNGLIIDKLLTVDDTGMPKAPTLRQLQDKDVLLLWQRDTSKDKHKYIAEVGVIYYLGDPKSPAKQQGLSYEESLKMAIENYDLPKDYKPDSLVKKLIDKYYVRN
;
A
#
# COMPACT_ATOMS: atom_id res chain seq x y z
N MET A 1 18.71 -10.25 -19.36
CA MET A 1 18.58 -10.06 -18.93
C MET A 1 18.43 -10.17 -18.11
N VAL A 2 18.72 -9.94 -18.01
CA VAL A 2 18.54 -10.09 -17.16
C VAL A 2 17.45 -10.34 -16.63
N ASN A 3 17.01 -10.66 -17.05
CA ASN A 3 15.93 -10.83 -16.73
C ASN A 3 15.44 -11.50 -15.67
N GLY A 4 15.55 -12.35 -15.59
CA GLY A 4 15.20 -13.05 -14.40
C GLY A 4 15.61 -12.38 -13.13
N LEU A 5 16.29 -11.30 -13.24
CA LEU A 5 16.72 -10.48 -12.10
C LEU A 5 15.71 -9.41 -11.71
N ILE A 6 14.58 -9.38 -12.39
CA ILE A 6 13.54 -8.42 -12.02
C ILE A 6 12.91 -8.87 -10.72
N ILE A 7 13.02 -8.02 -9.70
CA ILE A 7 12.40 -8.25 -8.40
C ILE A 7 11.03 -7.59 -8.45
N ASP A 8 9.99 -8.38 -8.28
CA ASP A 8 8.64 -7.83 -8.27
C ASP A 8 8.43 -6.97 -7.05
N LYS A 9 7.79 -5.85 -7.27
CA LYS A 9 7.38 -5.00 -6.15
C LYS A 9 6.32 -5.73 -5.34
N LEU A 10 6.31 -5.47 -4.05
CA LEU A 10 5.29 -6.05 -3.16
C LEU A 10 3.89 -5.62 -3.59
N LEU A 11 3.73 -4.35 -3.91
CA LEU A 11 2.47 -3.75 -4.32
C LEU A 11 2.75 -2.78 -5.47
N THR A 12 1.75 -2.54 -6.30
CA THR A 12 1.87 -1.65 -7.45
C THR A 12 1.12 -0.36 -7.24
N VAL A 13 1.83 0.75 -7.39
CA VAL A 13 1.26 2.11 -7.35
C VAL A 13 1.75 2.81 -8.62
N ASP A 14 0.84 3.46 -9.34
CA ASP A 14 1.21 4.11 -10.59
C ASP A 14 1.86 5.49 -10.34
N ASP A 15 2.22 6.16 -11.43
CA ASP A 15 2.93 7.45 -11.36
C ASP A 15 2.12 8.55 -10.70
N THR A 16 0.80 8.40 -10.66
CA THR A 16 -0.07 9.39 -10.03
C THR A 16 -0.32 9.10 -8.55
N GLY A 17 0.26 8.02 -8.03
CA GLY A 17 0.04 7.62 -6.64
C GLY A 17 -1.20 6.77 -6.45
N MET A 18 -1.81 6.28 -7.53
CA MET A 18 -3.01 5.44 -7.43
C MET A 18 -2.62 3.97 -7.39
N PRO A 19 -3.02 3.25 -6.33
CA PRO A 19 -2.74 1.82 -6.26
C PRO A 19 -3.49 1.03 -7.32
N LYS A 20 -2.86 -0.05 -7.76
CA LYS A 20 -3.43 -0.94 -8.77
C LYS A 20 -3.70 -2.31 -8.16
N ALA A 21 -4.57 -3.07 -8.81
CA ALA A 21 -4.86 -4.44 -8.41
C ALA A 21 -3.57 -5.28 -8.40
N PRO A 22 -3.45 -6.26 -7.51
CA PRO A 22 -2.24 -7.05 -7.43
C PRO A 22 -2.10 -7.98 -8.64
N THR A 23 -0.86 -8.26 -9.00
CA THR A 23 -0.55 -9.28 -9.99
C THR A 23 -0.63 -10.66 -9.32
N LEU A 24 -0.64 -11.71 -10.14
CA LEU A 24 -0.62 -13.08 -9.61
C LEU A 24 0.64 -13.32 -8.77
N ARG A 25 1.76 -12.75 -9.16
CA ARG A 25 2.99 -12.86 -8.38
C ARG A 25 2.89 -12.19 -7.03
N GLN A 26 2.32 -11.01 -6.99
CA GLN A 26 2.13 -10.29 -5.73
C GLN A 26 1.21 -11.06 -4.79
N LEU A 27 0.20 -11.73 -5.34
CA LEU A 27 -0.71 -12.55 -4.53
C LEU A 27 -0.06 -13.80 -3.95
N GLN A 28 1.15 -14.15 -4.38
CA GLN A 28 1.90 -15.25 -3.76
C GLN A 28 2.41 -14.87 -2.37
N ASP A 29 2.52 -13.59 -2.08
CA ASP A 29 2.79 -13.15 -0.71
C ASP A 29 1.51 -13.30 0.10
N LYS A 30 1.60 -14.07 1.18
CA LYS A 30 0.39 -14.40 1.97
C LYS A 30 -0.27 -13.19 2.58
N ASP A 31 0.50 -12.15 2.92
CA ASP A 31 -0.06 -10.95 3.52
C ASP A 31 -0.79 -10.10 2.48
N VAL A 32 -0.25 -10.01 1.28
CA VAL A 32 -0.93 -9.35 0.16
C VAL A 32 -2.22 -10.09 -0.18
N LEU A 33 -2.15 -11.41 -0.23
CA LEU A 33 -3.33 -12.23 -0.51
C LEU A 33 -4.42 -12.01 0.54
N LEU A 34 -4.05 -11.99 1.81
CA LEU A 34 -5.02 -11.74 2.89
C LEU A 34 -5.65 -10.36 2.76
N LEU A 35 -4.86 -9.35 2.45
CA LEU A 35 -5.37 -8.00 2.28
C LEU A 35 -6.38 -7.95 1.14
N TRP A 36 -6.07 -8.61 0.03
CA TRP A 36 -6.95 -8.68 -1.13
C TRP A 36 -8.23 -9.46 -0.83
N GLN A 37 -8.10 -10.63 -0.21
CA GLN A 37 -9.24 -11.51 0.03
C GLN A 37 -10.21 -10.98 1.07
N ARG A 38 -9.72 -10.25 2.07
CA ARG A 38 -10.61 -9.74 3.13
C ARG A 38 -11.50 -8.61 2.66
N ASP A 39 -11.18 -7.99 1.53
CA ASP A 39 -12.04 -6.97 0.95
C ASP A 39 -13.11 -7.63 0.09
N THR A 40 -14.34 -7.63 0.58
CA THR A 40 -15.47 -8.24 -0.09
C THR A 40 -16.24 -7.28 -0.97
N SER A 41 -15.81 -6.03 -1.08
CA SER A 41 -16.47 -5.07 -1.97
C SER A 41 -16.23 -5.46 -3.44
N LYS A 42 -17.19 -5.11 -4.30
CA LYS A 42 -17.11 -5.48 -5.72
C LYS A 42 -15.91 -4.85 -6.43
N ASP A 43 -15.63 -3.60 -6.11
CA ASP A 43 -14.58 -2.84 -6.78
C ASP A 43 -13.27 -2.86 -6.01
N LYS A 44 -13.21 -3.58 -4.90
CA LYS A 44 -12.01 -3.68 -4.08
C LYS A 44 -11.48 -2.31 -3.63
N HIS A 45 -12.39 -1.37 -3.41
CA HIS A 45 -12.00 0.00 -3.04
C HIS A 45 -11.29 0.05 -1.69
N LYS A 46 -11.64 -0.84 -0.77
CA LYS A 46 -10.97 -0.90 0.52
C LYS A 46 -9.52 -1.37 0.37
N TYR A 47 -9.29 -2.39 -0.46
CA TYR A 47 -7.94 -2.84 -0.78
C TYR A 47 -7.12 -1.69 -1.36
N ILE A 48 -7.67 -1.00 -2.35
CA ILE A 48 -6.99 0.12 -3.00
C ILE A 48 -6.63 1.20 -1.98
N ALA A 49 -7.57 1.56 -1.10
CA ALA A 49 -7.33 2.58 -0.10
C ALA A 49 -6.27 2.14 0.91
N GLU A 50 -6.28 0.89 1.33
CA GLU A 50 -5.30 0.38 2.28
C GLU A 50 -3.90 0.29 1.66
N VAL A 51 -3.81 -0.05 0.37
CA VAL A 51 -2.53 0.00 -0.34
C VAL A 51 -2.03 1.44 -0.41
N GLY A 52 -2.93 2.40 -0.57
CA GLY A 52 -2.57 3.81 -0.51
C GLY A 52 -1.95 4.20 0.83
N VAL A 53 -2.52 3.71 1.93
CA VAL A 53 -1.94 3.94 3.26
C VAL A 53 -0.54 3.32 3.35
N ILE A 54 -0.38 2.10 2.86
CA ILE A 54 0.92 1.43 2.86
C ILE A 54 1.94 2.24 2.07
N TYR A 55 1.54 2.76 0.91
CA TYR A 55 2.39 3.60 0.08
C TYR A 55 2.80 4.87 0.81
N TYR A 56 1.85 5.59 1.41
CA TYR A 56 2.14 6.84 2.09
C TYR A 56 3.03 6.65 3.31
N LEU A 57 2.86 5.56 4.03
CA LEU A 57 3.62 5.32 5.25
C LEU A 57 4.92 4.55 5.01
N GLY A 58 4.99 3.78 3.93
CA GLY A 58 6.13 2.90 3.68
C GLY A 58 7.09 3.35 2.59
N ASP A 59 6.64 4.17 1.64
CA ASP A 59 7.47 4.54 0.49
C ASP A 59 8.13 5.89 0.71
N PRO A 60 9.47 5.95 0.73
CA PRO A 60 10.17 7.25 0.85
C PRO A 60 9.83 8.24 -0.25
N LYS A 61 9.35 7.74 -1.38
CA LYS A 61 8.99 8.58 -2.53
C LYS A 61 7.55 9.06 -2.49
N SER A 62 6.75 8.63 -1.50
CA SER A 62 5.37 9.08 -1.40
C SER A 62 5.30 10.58 -1.11
N PRO A 63 4.21 11.25 -1.50
CA PRO A 63 4.07 12.70 -1.24
C PRO A 63 4.24 13.07 0.23
N ALA A 64 3.73 12.23 1.13
CA ALA A 64 3.84 12.48 2.56
C ALA A 64 5.29 12.46 3.02
N LYS A 65 6.06 11.47 2.58
CA LYS A 65 7.46 11.35 2.96
C LYS A 65 8.31 12.42 2.30
N GLN A 66 7.99 12.82 1.09
CA GLN A 66 8.68 13.91 0.40
C GLN A 66 8.52 15.23 1.14
N GLN A 67 7.39 15.43 1.81
CA GLN A 67 7.14 16.62 2.61
C GLN A 67 7.71 16.53 4.02
N GLY A 68 8.30 15.40 4.39
CA GLY A 68 8.88 15.23 5.71
C GLY A 68 7.84 15.08 6.82
N LEU A 69 6.65 14.60 6.49
CA LEU A 69 5.57 14.46 7.46
C LEU A 69 5.83 13.32 8.44
N SER A 70 5.33 13.47 9.65
CA SER A 70 5.38 12.41 10.66
C SER A 70 4.48 11.25 10.24
N TYR A 71 4.57 10.14 10.97
CA TYR A 71 3.70 8.99 10.75
C TYR A 71 2.22 9.39 10.83
N GLU A 72 1.85 10.11 11.89
CA GLU A 72 0.46 10.50 12.08
C GLU A 72 -0.03 11.46 11.00
N GLU A 73 0.80 12.40 10.61
CA GLU A 73 0.47 13.34 9.54
C GLU A 73 0.37 12.63 8.19
N SER A 74 1.25 11.68 7.95
CA SER A 74 1.22 10.88 6.71
C SER A 74 -0.05 10.02 6.65
N LEU A 75 -0.43 9.42 7.78
CA LEU A 75 -1.67 8.63 7.86
C LEU A 75 -2.88 9.51 7.60
N LYS A 76 -2.92 10.68 8.20
CA LYS A 76 -4.04 11.62 8.00
C LYS A 76 -4.16 12.01 6.52
N MET A 77 -3.03 12.28 5.88
CA MET A 77 -3.02 12.62 4.46
C MET A 77 -3.55 11.47 3.60
N ALA A 78 -3.15 10.23 3.92
CA ALA A 78 -3.63 9.06 3.21
C ALA A 78 -5.12 8.85 3.40
N ILE A 79 -5.62 9.02 4.62
CA ILE A 79 -7.04 8.90 4.92
C ILE A 79 -7.85 9.87 4.05
N GLU A 80 -7.40 11.11 3.96
CA GLU A 80 -8.07 12.12 3.15
C GLU A 80 -7.98 11.80 1.66
N ASN A 81 -6.80 11.39 1.21
CA ASN A 81 -6.57 11.16 -0.22
C ASN A 81 -7.32 9.94 -0.75
N TYR A 82 -7.45 8.90 0.06
CA TYR A 82 -8.09 7.64 -0.35
C TYR A 82 -9.48 7.45 0.25
N ASP A 83 -10.03 8.49 0.84
CA ASP A 83 -11.41 8.51 1.34
C ASP A 83 -11.71 7.42 2.36
N LEU A 84 -10.81 7.28 3.32
CA LEU A 84 -11.01 6.36 4.42
C LEU A 84 -11.74 7.04 5.57
N PRO A 85 -12.37 6.27 6.48
CA PRO A 85 -12.97 6.86 7.68
C PRO A 85 -11.94 7.64 8.49
N LYS A 86 -12.34 8.75 9.08
CA LYS A 86 -11.43 9.62 9.82
C LYS A 86 -10.75 8.90 10.99
N ASP A 87 -11.42 7.90 11.56
CA ASP A 87 -10.89 7.11 12.67
C ASP A 87 -10.14 5.86 12.22
N TYR A 88 -9.89 5.74 10.91
CA TYR A 88 -9.16 4.60 10.38
C TYR A 88 -7.77 4.49 11.03
N LYS A 89 -7.41 3.28 11.42
CA LYS A 89 -6.07 2.98 11.91
C LYS A 89 -5.57 1.70 11.24
N PRO A 90 -4.30 1.69 10.81
CA PRO A 90 -3.73 0.46 10.27
C PRO A 90 -3.75 -0.66 11.32
N ASP A 91 -4.26 -1.81 10.92
CA ASP A 91 -4.23 -2.98 11.79
C ASP A 91 -2.89 -3.71 11.66
N SER A 92 -2.74 -4.85 12.31
CA SER A 92 -1.47 -5.58 12.32
C SER A 92 -1.07 -6.02 10.92
N LEU A 93 -2.02 -6.39 10.06
CA LEU A 93 -1.72 -6.80 8.70
C LEU A 93 -1.18 -5.63 7.87
N VAL A 94 -1.83 -4.47 7.95
CA VAL A 94 -1.40 -3.29 7.21
C VAL A 94 -0.04 -2.82 7.71
N LYS A 95 0.19 -2.82 9.03
CA LYS A 95 1.49 -2.45 9.59
C LYS A 95 2.60 -3.37 9.12
N LYS A 96 2.32 -4.65 9.04
CA LYS A 96 3.29 -5.62 8.55
C LYS A 96 3.62 -5.36 7.08
N LEU A 97 2.61 -5.03 6.28
CA LEU A 97 2.82 -4.70 4.88
C LEU A 97 3.58 -3.39 4.70
N ILE A 98 3.37 -2.40 5.57
CA ILE A 98 4.16 -1.16 5.54
C ILE A 98 5.64 -1.49 5.70
N ASP A 99 5.99 -2.33 6.67
CA ASP A 99 7.38 -2.72 6.90
C ASP A 99 7.95 -3.50 5.70
N LYS A 100 7.19 -4.44 5.16
CA LYS A 100 7.61 -5.19 3.98
C LYS A 100 7.79 -4.29 2.77
N TYR A 101 6.89 -3.35 2.59
CA TYR A 101 6.94 -2.42 1.46
C TYR A 101 8.22 -1.60 1.50
N TYR A 102 8.57 -1.10 2.69
CA TYR A 102 9.79 -0.30 2.85
C TYR A 102 11.02 -1.08 2.38
N VAL A 103 11.07 -2.37 2.65
CA VAL A 103 12.20 -3.22 2.28
C VAL A 103 12.16 -3.61 0.81
N ARG A 104 10.99 -3.93 0.25
CA ARG A 104 10.86 -4.56 -1.07
C ARG A 104 10.54 -3.60 -2.21
N ASN A 105 10.04 -2.44 -1.92
CA ASN A 105 9.78 -1.44 -2.92
C ASN A 105 10.82 -0.34 -2.84
#